data_97225bff734164b1c881ed3050d49af7
#
_entry.id   97225bff734164b1c881ed3050d49af7
#
_cell.length_a   1.000
_cell.length_b   1.000
_cell.length_c   1.000
_cell.angle_alpha   90.00
_cell.angle_beta   90.00
_cell.angle_gamma   90.00
#
_symmetry.space_group_name_H-M   'P 1'
#
loop_
_entity.id
_entity.type
_entity.pdbx_description
1 polymer ?
#
loop_
_entity_poly.entity_id
_entity_poly.type
_entity_poly.pdbx_seq_one_letter_code
_entity_poly.pdbx_strand_id
1 'polypeptide(L)'
;NTIVIEVTSPDKKEKKTYTFELEGKSVIYLSDLEHKNNSTNGWSNKPFGMDKTYEGNPIRLVEDEEQNIRTFEKGVWSHATANIYYDLENKGYKEFETYVGVDAAQLGKPGSVTFKVFIDEQEVFTSTKEMAPEDIMQHVKVTIPEGAKELHLQALMGASDSNDHADWADAKFVTAFDGGEEPSVPVESVAVTADKKELKVGETAQATAIVTPDNATNKEVT
;
A
#
# COMPACT_ATOMS: atom_id res chain seq x y z
N ASN A 1 -8.65 17.83 -1.16
CA ASN A 1 -10.06 18.15 -0.86
C ASN A 1 -10.17 18.93 0.42
N THR A 2 -11.09 19.89 0.48
CA THR A 2 -11.27 20.77 1.63
C THR A 2 -12.66 20.54 2.21
N ILE A 3 -12.76 20.27 3.50
CA ILE A 3 -14.03 20.28 4.24
C ILE A 3 -14.12 21.62 4.96
N VAL A 4 -15.25 22.31 4.79
CA VAL A 4 -15.53 23.56 5.48
C VAL A 4 -16.73 23.36 6.40
N ILE A 5 -16.52 23.53 7.71
CA ILE A 5 -17.59 23.45 8.71
C ILE A 5 -17.84 24.86 9.24
N GLU A 6 -19.09 25.35 9.11
CA GLU A 6 -19.55 26.61 9.69
C GLU A 6 -20.34 26.31 10.95
N VAL A 7 -19.89 26.81 12.10
CA VAL A 7 -20.58 26.72 13.37
C VAL A 7 -21.17 28.08 13.69
N THR A 8 -22.48 28.12 13.97
CA THR A 8 -23.19 29.33 14.31
C THR A 8 -23.66 29.27 15.77
N SER A 9 -23.46 30.34 16.53
CA SER A 9 -23.95 30.43 17.91
C SER A 9 -25.49 30.30 17.99
N PRO A 10 -26.08 29.84 19.10
CA PRO A 10 -27.52 29.69 19.26
C PRO A 10 -28.31 30.97 19.03
N ASP A 11 -27.72 32.12 19.35
CA ASP A 11 -28.30 33.45 19.13
C ASP A 11 -28.05 34.00 17.71
N LYS A 12 -27.37 33.20 16.84
CA LYS A 12 -27.02 33.52 15.46
C LYS A 12 -26.14 34.77 15.27
N LYS A 13 -25.49 35.24 16.30
CA LYS A 13 -24.68 36.47 16.25
C LYS A 13 -23.23 36.21 15.88
N GLU A 14 -22.74 34.99 16.16
CA GLU A 14 -21.37 34.61 15.84
C GLU A 14 -21.35 33.39 14.94
N LYS A 15 -20.44 33.43 13.97
CA LYS A 15 -20.13 32.33 13.06
C LYS A 15 -18.64 32.06 13.12
N LYS A 16 -18.26 30.78 13.20
CA LYS A 16 -16.88 30.35 13.12
C LYS A 16 -16.76 29.28 12.05
N THR A 17 -15.85 29.52 11.13
CA THR A 17 -15.57 28.57 10.02
C THR A 17 -14.30 27.79 10.34
N TYR A 18 -14.37 26.49 10.24
CA TYR A 18 -13.25 25.56 10.33
C TYR A 18 -13.00 24.97 8.95
N THR A 19 -11.77 25.06 8.49
CA THR A 19 -11.36 24.50 7.20
C THR A 19 -10.40 23.34 7.47
N PHE A 20 -10.71 22.17 6.94
CA PHE A 20 -9.88 20.98 7.02
C PHE A 20 -9.36 20.67 5.62
N GLU A 21 -8.06 20.56 5.46
CA GLU A 21 -7.44 20.06 4.24
C GLU A 21 -7.26 18.55 4.36
N LEU A 22 -7.84 17.80 3.43
CA LEU A 22 -7.67 16.37 3.37
C LEU A 22 -6.43 16.08 2.52
N GLU A 23 -5.38 15.57 3.16
CA GLU A 23 -4.25 15.01 2.46
C GLU A 23 -4.58 13.56 2.09
N GLY A 24 -4.73 13.27 0.80
CA GLY A 24 -4.83 11.91 0.28
C GLY A 24 -3.49 11.45 -0.28
N LYS A 25 -3.40 10.17 -0.62
CA LYS A 25 -2.27 9.62 -1.35
C LYS A 25 -2.80 9.09 -2.68
N SER A 26 -2.17 9.31 -3.79
CA SER A 26 -2.46 8.58 -5.01
C SER A 26 -1.54 7.37 -5.14
N VAL A 27 -2.05 6.31 -5.76
CA VAL A 27 -1.31 5.07 -5.99
C VAL A 27 -1.11 4.84 -7.48
N ILE A 28 0.05 4.30 -7.84
CA ILE A 28 0.40 3.94 -9.21
C ILE A 28 0.90 2.50 -9.16
N TYR A 29 0.16 1.58 -9.77
CA TYR A 29 0.54 0.17 -9.77
C TYR A 29 1.71 -0.11 -10.70
N LEU A 30 2.62 -0.98 -10.26
CA LEU A 30 3.79 -1.35 -11.05
C LEU A 30 3.40 -2.09 -12.34
N SER A 31 2.30 -2.83 -12.31
CA SER A 31 1.76 -3.52 -13.48
C SER A 31 1.24 -2.57 -14.58
N ASP A 32 0.96 -1.30 -14.23
CA ASP A 32 0.54 -0.26 -15.19
C ASP A 32 1.74 0.53 -15.73
N LEU A 33 2.97 0.22 -15.28
CA LEU A 33 4.20 0.89 -15.68
C LEU A 33 5.07 -0.02 -16.56
N GLU A 34 5.89 0.60 -17.40
CA GLU A 34 6.95 -0.11 -18.11
C GLU A 34 8.15 -0.32 -17.17
N HIS A 35 8.60 -1.57 -17.02
CA HIS A 35 9.87 -1.89 -16.38
C HIS A 35 11.04 -1.58 -17.31
N LYS A 36 12.24 -1.37 -16.76
CA LYS A 36 13.44 -1.09 -17.55
C LYS A 36 13.85 -2.31 -18.40
N ASN A 37 14.48 -2.04 -19.54
CA ASN A 37 14.90 -3.06 -20.52
C ASN A 37 15.94 -4.07 -19.99
N ASN A 38 16.65 -3.74 -18.92
CA ASN A 38 17.57 -4.64 -18.24
C ASN A 38 16.91 -5.59 -17.25
N SER A 39 15.59 -5.54 -17.12
CA SER A 39 14.84 -6.50 -16.31
C SER A 39 14.91 -7.91 -16.91
N THR A 40 15.08 -8.90 -16.04
CA THR A 40 15.23 -10.31 -16.43
C THR A 40 14.27 -11.19 -15.65
N ASN A 41 13.56 -12.09 -16.35
CA ASN A 41 12.76 -13.13 -15.75
C ASN A 41 13.56 -14.43 -15.71
N GLY A 42 13.55 -15.18 -14.62
CA GLY A 42 14.23 -16.47 -14.51
C GLY A 42 13.77 -17.45 -15.57
N TRP A 43 12.53 -17.38 -15.97
CA TRP A 43 12.00 -18.08 -17.14
C TRP A 43 12.19 -17.21 -18.39
N SER A 44 13.40 -17.25 -18.96
CA SER A 44 13.87 -16.30 -19.98
C SER A 44 12.99 -16.21 -21.25
N ASN A 45 12.19 -17.24 -21.55
CA ASN A 45 11.26 -17.27 -22.68
C ASN A 45 9.82 -16.90 -22.31
N LYS A 46 9.57 -16.46 -21.07
CA LYS A 46 8.27 -16.01 -20.60
C LYS A 46 8.34 -14.53 -20.21
N PRO A 47 7.33 -13.74 -20.58
CA PRO A 47 7.22 -12.37 -20.10
C PRO A 47 6.92 -12.34 -18.61
N PHE A 48 7.12 -11.20 -17.97
CA PHE A 48 6.51 -10.93 -16.67
C PHE A 48 4.99 -10.95 -16.81
N GLY A 49 4.31 -11.49 -15.79
CA GLY A 49 2.85 -11.41 -15.71
C GLY A 49 2.43 -10.09 -15.10
N MET A 50 1.66 -9.29 -15.82
CA MET A 50 1.09 -8.04 -15.32
C MET A 50 -0.38 -8.29 -14.95
N ASP A 51 -0.72 -8.13 -13.66
CA ASP A 51 -2.04 -8.39 -13.05
C ASP A 51 -2.48 -9.86 -13.11
N LYS A 52 -1.60 -10.74 -13.53
CA LYS A 52 -1.86 -12.17 -13.70
C LYS A 52 -0.54 -12.94 -13.84
N THR A 53 -0.60 -14.26 -13.61
CA THR A 53 0.52 -15.15 -13.92
C THR A 53 0.73 -15.24 -15.45
N TYR A 54 1.85 -15.82 -15.89
CA TYR A 54 2.09 -16.04 -17.32
C TYR A 54 1.04 -16.95 -17.99
N GLU A 55 0.34 -17.78 -17.21
CA GLU A 55 -0.75 -18.63 -17.67
C GLU A 55 -2.09 -17.90 -17.80
N GLY A 56 -2.15 -16.65 -17.35
CA GLY A 56 -3.37 -15.82 -17.36
C GLY A 56 -4.25 -15.98 -16.12
N ASN A 57 -3.80 -16.71 -15.11
CA ASN A 57 -4.51 -16.86 -13.83
C ASN A 57 -4.34 -15.62 -12.94
N PRO A 58 -5.28 -15.32 -12.04
CA PRO A 58 -5.11 -14.28 -11.03
C PRO A 58 -3.88 -14.55 -10.13
N ILE A 59 -3.23 -13.50 -9.66
CA ILE A 59 -2.19 -13.56 -8.63
C ILE A 59 -2.85 -13.92 -7.30
N ARG A 60 -2.31 -14.94 -6.60
CA ARG A 60 -2.90 -15.47 -5.38
C ARG A 60 -1.83 -15.89 -4.38
N LEU A 61 -1.97 -15.41 -3.14
CA LEU A 61 -1.03 -15.72 -2.06
C LEU A 61 -1.76 -16.31 -0.86
N VAL A 62 -1.05 -17.07 -0.04
CA VAL A 62 -1.51 -17.55 1.27
C VAL A 62 -1.57 -16.35 2.22
N GLU A 63 -2.73 -16.12 2.84
CA GLU A 63 -3.00 -14.94 3.67
C GLU A 63 -2.76 -15.18 5.16
N ASP A 64 -3.05 -16.39 5.65
CA ASP A 64 -3.03 -16.71 7.09
C ASP A 64 -2.63 -18.17 7.38
N GLU A 65 -2.56 -18.50 8.68
CA GLU A 65 -2.20 -19.84 9.17
C GLU A 65 -3.20 -20.93 8.82
N GLU A 66 -4.47 -20.58 8.56
CA GLU A 66 -5.52 -21.46 8.08
C GLU A 66 -5.41 -21.77 6.59
N GLN A 67 -4.37 -21.26 5.91
CA GLN A 67 -4.12 -21.38 4.48
C GLN A 67 -5.23 -20.77 3.60
N ASN A 68 -5.90 -19.73 4.09
CA ASN A 68 -6.81 -18.95 3.28
C ASN A 68 -6.01 -18.26 2.16
N ILE A 69 -6.61 -18.21 0.96
CA ILE A 69 -5.97 -17.65 -0.22
C ILE A 69 -6.59 -16.30 -0.53
N ARG A 70 -5.74 -15.28 -0.59
CA ARG A 70 -6.12 -13.95 -1.08
C ARG A 70 -5.81 -13.82 -2.56
N THR A 71 -6.78 -13.35 -3.33
CA THR A 71 -6.65 -13.03 -4.75
C THR A 71 -6.43 -11.52 -4.92
N PHE A 72 -5.51 -11.17 -5.80
CA PHE A 72 -5.15 -9.77 -6.09
C PHE A 72 -5.48 -9.43 -7.55
N GLU A 73 -6.07 -8.26 -7.76
CA GLU A 73 -6.38 -7.73 -9.09
C GLU A 73 -5.17 -7.08 -9.76
N LYS A 74 -4.21 -6.62 -8.95
CA LYS A 74 -3.01 -5.92 -9.36
C LYS A 74 -1.76 -6.63 -8.87
N GLY A 75 -0.69 -6.57 -9.64
CA GLY A 75 0.61 -7.11 -9.25
C GLY A 75 1.47 -7.55 -10.41
N VAL A 76 2.68 -7.98 -10.09
CA VAL A 76 3.65 -8.48 -11.05
C VAL A 76 4.05 -9.91 -10.69
N TRP A 77 3.84 -10.82 -11.63
CA TRP A 77 4.35 -12.19 -11.54
C TRP A 77 5.71 -12.31 -12.22
N SER A 78 6.61 -13.07 -11.62
CA SER A 78 7.90 -13.47 -12.21
C SER A 78 8.23 -14.91 -11.83
N HIS A 79 9.25 -15.46 -12.47
CA HIS A 79 9.87 -16.73 -12.07
C HIS A 79 11.28 -16.45 -11.53
N ALA A 80 11.63 -16.98 -10.38
CA ALA A 80 12.97 -16.78 -9.84
C ALA A 80 14.03 -17.55 -10.68
N THR A 81 15.25 -17.04 -10.89
CA THR A 81 15.76 -15.77 -10.41
C THR A 81 15.34 -14.64 -11.34
N ALA A 82 14.64 -13.67 -10.79
CA ALA A 82 14.18 -12.52 -11.56
C ALA A 82 14.72 -11.22 -10.99
N ASN A 83 14.96 -10.25 -11.87
CA ASN A 83 15.33 -8.89 -11.53
C ASN A 83 14.42 -7.94 -12.31
N ILE A 84 13.69 -7.07 -11.62
CA ILE A 84 12.76 -6.13 -12.23
C ILE A 84 13.14 -4.72 -11.79
N TYR A 85 13.35 -3.83 -12.72
CA TYR A 85 13.80 -2.46 -12.45
C TYR A 85 12.76 -1.45 -12.90
N TYR A 86 12.48 -0.47 -12.05
CA TYR A 86 11.59 0.66 -12.33
C TYR A 86 12.34 1.98 -12.13
N ASP A 87 11.98 2.94 -12.96
CA ASP A 87 12.51 4.30 -12.87
C ASP A 87 11.79 5.10 -11.78
N LEU A 88 12.57 5.70 -10.85
CA LEU A 88 12.06 6.58 -9.80
C LEU A 88 12.40 8.05 -10.07
N GLU A 89 13.28 8.33 -11.06
CA GLU A 89 13.82 9.67 -11.25
C GLU A 89 12.73 10.68 -11.61
N ASN A 90 12.61 11.73 -10.81
CA ASN A 90 11.62 12.82 -10.97
C ASN A 90 10.14 12.36 -10.94
N LYS A 91 9.82 11.17 -10.37
CA LYS A 91 8.45 10.63 -10.31
C LYS A 91 7.66 11.10 -9.07
N GLY A 92 8.34 11.60 -8.04
CA GLY A 92 7.68 12.08 -6.83
C GLY A 92 7.11 10.97 -5.93
N TYR A 93 7.47 9.71 -6.19
CA TYR A 93 7.07 8.59 -5.35
C TYR A 93 7.63 8.73 -3.93
N LYS A 94 6.83 8.40 -2.92
CA LYS A 94 7.21 8.51 -1.50
C LYS A 94 7.35 7.16 -0.82
N GLU A 95 6.57 6.18 -1.24
CA GLU A 95 6.59 4.81 -0.70
C GLU A 95 6.48 3.80 -1.85
N PHE A 96 7.03 2.63 -1.62
CA PHE A 96 6.73 1.40 -2.36
C PHE A 96 6.05 0.43 -1.43
N GLU A 97 4.95 -0.18 -1.87
CA GLU A 97 4.18 -1.13 -1.09
C GLU A 97 3.80 -2.35 -1.94
N THR A 98 3.88 -3.55 -1.36
CA THR A 98 3.51 -4.80 -2.03
C THR A 98 3.31 -5.92 -1.00
N TYR A 99 2.65 -6.99 -1.40
CA TYR A 99 2.73 -8.29 -0.73
C TYR A 99 3.60 -9.22 -1.54
N VAL A 100 4.47 -10.01 -0.88
CA VAL A 100 5.34 -10.97 -1.55
C VAL A 100 5.06 -12.38 -1.06
N GLY A 101 5.15 -13.33 -1.98
CA GLY A 101 4.98 -14.75 -1.69
C GLY A 101 5.13 -15.61 -2.94
N VAL A 102 5.20 -16.91 -2.76
CA VAL A 102 5.15 -17.88 -3.88
C VAL A 102 3.67 -18.09 -4.24
N ASP A 103 3.35 -18.02 -5.54
CA ASP A 103 1.97 -18.14 -6.02
C ASP A 103 1.27 -19.42 -5.53
N ALA A 104 0.06 -19.29 -5.02
CA ALA A 104 -0.72 -20.37 -4.44
C ALA A 104 -1.04 -21.52 -5.43
N ALA A 105 -0.85 -21.34 -6.74
CA ALA A 105 -0.90 -22.43 -7.72
C ALA A 105 0.24 -23.44 -7.54
N GLN A 106 1.25 -23.11 -6.74
CA GLN A 106 2.38 -23.97 -6.43
C GLN A 106 2.22 -24.72 -5.09
N LEU A 107 1.11 -24.56 -4.38
CA LEU A 107 0.84 -25.30 -3.13
C LEU A 107 1.07 -26.81 -3.31
N GLY A 108 1.77 -27.42 -2.35
CA GLY A 108 2.16 -28.82 -2.37
C GLY A 108 3.33 -29.16 -3.30
N LYS A 109 3.99 -28.17 -3.91
CA LYS A 109 5.16 -28.35 -4.77
C LYS A 109 6.43 -27.75 -4.13
N PRO A 110 7.62 -28.22 -4.47
CA PRO A 110 8.88 -27.82 -3.83
C PRO A 110 9.43 -26.50 -4.42
N GLY A 111 8.66 -25.42 -4.40
CA GLY A 111 9.13 -24.09 -4.79
C GLY A 111 9.69 -23.32 -3.60
N SER A 112 10.68 -22.46 -3.82
CA SER A 112 11.16 -21.55 -2.78
C SER A 112 11.83 -20.29 -3.33
N VAL A 113 11.46 -19.12 -2.77
CA VAL A 113 11.90 -17.82 -3.26
C VAL A 113 12.32 -16.91 -2.10
N THR A 114 13.47 -16.26 -2.25
CA THR A 114 13.85 -15.12 -1.40
C THR A 114 13.56 -13.82 -2.13
N PHE A 115 12.74 -12.97 -1.54
CA PHE A 115 12.39 -11.66 -2.08
C PHE A 115 13.27 -10.57 -1.50
N LYS A 116 13.75 -9.67 -2.36
CA LYS A 116 14.54 -8.50 -1.96
C LYS A 116 14.08 -7.26 -2.70
N VAL A 117 14.16 -6.13 -2.01
CA VAL A 117 13.91 -4.81 -2.59
C VAL A 117 15.15 -3.94 -2.37
N PHE A 118 15.55 -3.25 -3.44
CA PHE A 118 16.66 -2.28 -3.40
C PHE A 118 16.17 -0.93 -3.90
N ILE A 119 16.70 0.14 -3.32
CA ILE A 119 16.59 1.50 -3.85
C ILE A 119 18.02 2.00 -4.08
N ASP A 120 18.32 2.41 -5.31
CA ASP A 120 19.66 2.85 -5.72
C ASP A 120 20.76 1.87 -5.28
N GLU A 121 20.57 0.57 -5.56
CA GLU A 121 21.46 -0.54 -5.20
C GLU A 121 21.54 -0.86 -3.69
N GLN A 122 20.92 -0.04 -2.82
CA GLN A 122 20.87 -0.33 -1.39
C GLN A 122 19.71 -1.29 -1.08
N GLU A 123 20.01 -2.43 -0.44
CA GLU A 123 18.98 -3.35 0.05
C GLU A 123 18.18 -2.68 1.17
N VAL A 124 16.87 -2.56 0.98
CA VAL A 124 15.92 -1.96 1.93
C VAL A 124 14.92 -2.96 2.48
N PHE A 125 14.81 -4.12 1.87
CA PHE A 125 14.00 -5.24 2.35
C PHE A 125 14.58 -6.56 1.86
N THR A 126 14.50 -7.58 2.72
CA THR A 126 14.65 -9.00 2.35
C THR A 126 13.60 -9.81 3.11
N SER A 127 13.00 -10.82 2.46
CA SER A 127 12.04 -11.71 3.13
C SER A 127 12.68 -12.39 4.35
N THR A 128 11.90 -12.61 5.40
CA THR A 128 12.41 -13.13 6.71
C THR A 128 13.00 -14.53 6.59
N LYS A 129 12.70 -15.22 5.49
CA LYS A 129 13.21 -16.53 5.12
C LYS A 129 13.07 -16.74 3.62
N GLU A 130 13.64 -17.80 3.10
CA GLU A 130 13.29 -18.38 1.82
C GLU A 130 11.84 -18.89 1.89
N MET A 131 10.94 -18.29 1.09
CA MET A 131 9.50 -18.52 1.17
C MET A 131 9.07 -19.69 0.30
N ALA A 132 8.38 -20.66 0.89
CA ALA A 132 7.71 -21.76 0.20
C ALA A 132 6.27 -21.38 -0.21
N PRO A 133 5.62 -22.17 -1.10
CA PRO A 133 4.23 -21.91 -1.51
C PRO A 133 3.21 -21.86 -0.35
N GLU A 134 3.48 -22.59 0.73
CA GLU A 134 2.63 -22.65 1.92
C GLU A 134 2.85 -21.51 2.91
N ASP A 135 3.86 -20.67 2.67
CA ASP A 135 4.17 -19.59 3.59
C ASP A 135 3.21 -18.42 3.43
N ILE A 136 2.84 -17.84 4.56
CA ILE A 136 2.03 -16.62 4.60
C ILE A 136 2.77 -15.50 3.91
N MET A 137 2.07 -14.78 3.02
CA MET A 137 2.60 -13.62 2.33
C MET A 137 3.19 -12.59 3.31
N GLN A 138 4.25 -11.91 2.90
CA GLN A 138 4.83 -10.82 3.70
C GLN A 138 4.43 -9.47 3.10
N HIS A 139 3.94 -8.58 3.96
CA HIS A 139 3.68 -7.19 3.59
C HIS A 139 4.99 -6.39 3.60
N VAL A 140 5.29 -5.76 2.48
CA VAL A 140 6.48 -4.92 2.28
C VAL A 140 6.04 -3.48 2.14
N LYS A 141 6.62 -2.62 2.95
CA LYS A 141 6.42 -1.18 2.88
C LYS A 141 7.75 -0.46 3.06
N VAL A 142 8.16 0.28 2.05
CA VAL A 142 9.48 0.92 1.98
C VAL A 142 9.32 2.39 1.63
N THR A 143 9.95 3.26 2.42
CA THR A 143 10.05 4.69 2.10
C THR A 143 11.04 4.91 0.96
N ILE A 144 10.65 5.69 -0.05
CA ILE A 144 11.50 6.09 -1.16
C ILE A 144 12.15 7.42 -0.81
N PRO A 145 13.50 7.48 -0.67
CA PRO A 145 14.20 8.73 -0.40
C PRO A 145 14.01 9.75 -1.51
N GLU A 146 14.04 11.02 -1.15
CA GLU A 146 14.06 12.10 -2.15
C GLU A 146 15.31 12.00 -3.03
N GLY A 147 15.11 12.11 -4.35
CA GLY A 147 16.18 11.99 -5.33
C GLY A 147 16.56 10.55 -5.71
N ALA A 148 15.87 9.53 -5.16
CA ALA A 148 16.03 8.14 -5.58
C ALA A 148 15.77 7.98 -7.09
N LYS A 149 16.54 7.10 -7.74
CA LYS A 149 16.54 6.93 -9.20
C LYS A 149 16.00 5.59 -9.67
N GLU A 150 16.16 4.54 -8.86
CA GLU A 150 15.82 3.19 -9.28
C GLU A 150 15.23 2.36 -8.13
N LEU A 151 14.12 1.68 -8.41
CA LEU A 151 13.64 0.54 -7.64
C LEU A 151 14.09 -0.74 -8.34
N HIS A 152 14.70 -1.66 -7.59
CA HIS A 152 15.03 -3.00 -8.06
C HIS A 152 14.32 -4.03 -7.18
N LEU A 153 13.47 -4.85 -7.79
CA LEU A 153 12.82 -6.00 -7.19
C LEU A 153 13.57 -7.25 -7.62
N GLN A 154 13.99 -8.06 -6.66
CA GLN A 154 14.72 -9.29 -6.93
C GLN A 154 14.02 -10.47 -6.27
N ALA A 155 13.73 -11.51 -7.07
CA ALA A 155 13.27 -12.80 -6.60
C ALA A 155 14.39 -13.84 -6.86
N LEU A 156 15.01 -14.33 -5.80
CA LEU A 156 16.08 -15.34 -5.89
C LEU A 156 15.51 -16.73 -5.70
N MET A 157 15.90 -17.67 -6.58
CA MET A 157 15.58 -19.07 -6.40
C MET A 157 16.33 -19.64 -5.18
N GLY A 158 15.76 -20.68 -4.56
CA GLY A 158 16.42 -21.47 -3.54
C GLY A 158 17.32 -22.56 -4.12
N ALA A 159 17.17 -23.78 -3.64
CA ALA A 159 18.00 -24.91 -4.07
C ALA A 159 17.79 -25.33 -5.54
N SER A 160 16.65 -25.01 -6.13
CA SER A 160 16.33 -25.25 -7.54
C SER A 160 15.40 -24.15 -8.06
N ASP A 161 15.27 -24.04 -9.38
CA ASP A 161 14.35 -23.12 -10.03
C ASP A 161 12.94 -23.69 -10.23
N SER A 162 12.65 -24.86 -9.66
CA SER A 162 11.38 -25.56 -9.90
C SER A 162 10.25 -24.95 -9.07
N ASN A 163 9.16 -24.51 -9.73
CA ASN A 163 7.96 -23.94 -9.12
C ASN A 163 8.18 -22.60 -8.36
N ASP A 164 9.25 -21.90 -8.68
CA ASP A 164 9.62 -20.63 -8.05
C ASP A 164 8.83 -19.45 -8.66
N HIS A 165 7.51 -19.56 -8.62
CA HIS A 165 6.58 -18.54 -9.08
C HIS A 165 6.50 -17.42 -8.03
N ALA A 166 7.13 -16.31 -8.33
CA ALA A 166 7.29 -15.19 -7.41
C ALA A 166 6.29 -14.08 -7.72
N ASP A 167 5.43 -13.77 -6.76
CA ASP A 167 4.44 -12.72 -6.87
C ASP A 167 4.83 -11.48 -6.06
N TRP A 168 4.71 -10.33 -6.72
CA TRP A 168 4.70 -8.99 -6.15
C TRP A 168 3.26 -8.48 -6.22
N ALA A 169 2.42 -8.95 -5.29
CA ALA A 169 0.99 -8.71 -5.31
C ALA A 169 0.66 -7.30 -4.79
N ASP A 170 -0.32 -6.63 -5.43
CA ASP A 170 -0.72 -5.26 -5.10
C ASP A 170 0.46 -4.26 -5.11
N ALA A 171 1.49 -4.54 -5.94
CA ALA A 171 2.71 -3.75 -6.01
C ALA A 171 2.44 -2.35 -6.55
N LYS A 172 2.73 -1.34 -5.75
CA LYS A 172 2.38 0.06 -6.07
C LYS A 172 3.36 1.06 -5.49
N PHE A 173 3.50 2.17 -6.17
CA PHE A 173 4.06 3.40 -5.63
C PHE A 173 2.96 4.25 -5.02
N VAL A 174 3.28 4.86 -3.90
CA VAL A 174 2.44 5.85 -3.23
C VAL A 174 3.10 7.22 -3.40
N THR A 175 2.34 8.19 -3.91
CA THR A 175 2.80 9.58 -4.07
C THR A 175 2.29 10.44 -2.93
N ALA A 176 2.89 11.60 -2.71
CA ALA A 176 2.20 12.66 -1.99
C ALA A 176 0.97 13.09 -2.80
N PHE A 177 -0.08 13.47 -2.10
CA PHE A 177 -1.34 13.86 -2.73
C PHE A 177 -1.17 15.11 -3.59
N ASP A 178 -1.61 15.02 -4.85
CA ASP A 178 -1.74 16.15 -5.79
C ASP A 178 -3.19 16.40 -6.23
N GLY A 179 -4.16 16.02 -5.38
CA GLY A 179 -5.59 16.27 -5.61
C GLY A 179 -6.42 15.07 -6.11
N GLY A 180 -5.84 13.88 -6.27
CA GLY A 180 -6.59 12.64 -6.57
C GLY A 180 -7.28 12.03 -5.33
N GLU A 181 -8.43 11.40 -5.48
CA GLU A 181 -9.20 10.85 -4.36
C GLU A 181 -8.63 9.49 -3.90
N GLU A 182 -8.25 9.40 -2.60
CA GLU A 182 -8.14 8.10 -1.92
C GLU A 182 -9.53 7.59 -1.51
N PRO A 183 -9.77 6.29 -1.50
CA PRO A 183 -10.91 5.74 -0.79
C PRO A 183 -10.71 5.95 0.71
N SER A 184 -11.12 7.13 1.19
CA SER A 184 -11.16 7.43 2.62
C SER A 184 -12.35 6.71 3.25
N VAL A 185 -12.17 6.13 4.42
CA VAL A 185 -13.31 5.81 5.27
C VAL A 185 -13.88 7.15 5.74
N PRO A 186 -15.04 7.56 5.21
CA PRO A 186 -15.57 8.87 5.50
C PRO A 186 -15.99 8.93 6.98
N VAL A 187 -15.89 10.13 7.56
CA VAL A 187 -16.53 10.41 8.84
C VAL A 187 -18.04 10.37 8.62
N GLU A 188 -18.72 9.40 9.22
CA GLU A 188 -20.18 9.28 9.13
C GLU A 188 -20.90 10.23 10.10
N SER A 189 -20.30 10.44 11.27
CA SER A 189 -20.84 11.38 12.26
C SER A 189 -19.78 11.88 13.23
N VAL A 190 -20.01 13.08 13.76
CA VAL A 190 -19.28 13.65 14.88
C VAL A 190 -20.28 13.99 15.96
N ALA A 191 -20.20 13.32 17.11
CA ALA A 191 -20.99 13.66 18.29
C ALA A 191 -20.16 14.58 19.19
N VAL A 192 -20.70 15.75 19.51
CA VAL A 192 -20.06 16.71 20.43
C VAL A 192 -20.87 16.77 21.70
N THR A 193 -20.22 16.53 22.83
CA THR A 193 -20.80 16.72 24.18
C THR A 193 -20.03 17.81 24.92
N ALA A 194 -20.73 18.64 25.66
CA ALA A 194 -20.11 19.64 26.54
C ALA A 194 -20.50 19.36 28.00
N ASP A 195 -19.57 19.60 28.91
CA ASP A 195 -19.79 19.46 30.36
C ASP A 195 -20.75 20.49 30.92
N LYS A 196 -20.93 21.63 30.22
CA LYS A 196 -21.88 22.69 30.55
C LYS A 196 -22.66 23.12 29.31
N LYS A 197 -23.98 23.26 29.48
CA LYS A 197 -24.89 23.72 28.40
C LYS A 197 -25.10 25.24 28.39
N GLU A 198 -24.80 25.89 29.49
CA GLU A 198 -24.95 27.37 29.69
C GLU A 198 -23.70 27.91 30.36
N LEU A 199 -23.21 29.05 29.92
CA LEU A 199 -22.01 29.72 30.44
C LEU A 199 -22.34 31.18 30.75
N LYS A 200 -21.87 31.66 31.88
CA LYS A 200 -21.82 33.08 32.16
C LYS A 200 -20.56 33.71 31.56
N VAL A 201 -20.58 35.00 31.38
CA VAL A 201 -19.42 35.76 30.90
C VAL A 201 -18.20 35.49 31.80
N GLY A 202 -17.11 34.94 31.22
CA GLY A 202 -15.87 34.59 31.92
C GLY A 202 -15.77 33.12 32.36
N GLU A 203 -16.79 32.29 32.15
CA GLU A 203 -16.71 30.83 32.39
C GLU A 203 -16.26 30.07 31.13
N THR A 204 -15.65 28.92 31.34
CA THR A 204 -15.24 27.99 30.31
C THR A 204 -16.00 26.67 30.42
N ALA A 205 -16.23 26.01 29.31
CA ALA A 205 -16.70 24.61 29.23
C ALA A 205 -15.73 23.76 28.41
N GLN A 206 -15.70 22.48 28.71
CA GLN A 206 -14.95 21.50 27.93
C GLN A 206 -15.90 20.73 27.01
N ALA A 207 -15.56 20.66 25.74
CA ALA A 207 -16.28 19.87 24.76
C ALA A 207 -15.45 18.61 24.40
N THR A 208 -16.15 17.48 24.26
CA THR A 208 -15.56 16.21 23.79
C THR A 208 -16.24 15.85 22.49
N ALA A 209 -15.43 15.59 21.46
CA ALA A 209 -15.91 15.12 20.17
C ALA A 209 -15.62 13.61 20.01
N ILE A 210 -16.60 12.86 19.50
CA ILE A 210 -16.47 11.45 19.14
C ILE A 210 -16.73 11.35 17.65
N VAL A 211 -15.76 10.85 16.91
CA VAL A 211 -15.82 10.65 15.44
C VAL A 211 -16.19 9.21 15.16
N THR A 212 -17.15 8.98 14.29
CA THR A 212 -17.59 7.65 13.85
C THR A 212 -17.49 7.55 12.31
N PRO A 213 -17.02 6.43 11.73
CA PRO A 213 -16.57 5.21 12.40
C PRO A 213 -15.18 5.35 13.04
N ASP A 214 -14.85 4.39 13.90
CA ASP A 214 -13.61 4.42 14.69
C ASP A 214 -12.34 4.23 13.84
N ASN A 215 -12.47 3.77 12.59
CA ASN A 215 -11.43 3.65 11.58
C ASN A 215 -11.43 4.81 10.55
N ALA A 216 -12.13 5.91 10.81
CA ALA A 216 -12.08 7.10 9.96
C ALA A 216 -10.63 7.58 9.81
N THR A 217 -10.22 7.94 8.59
CA THR A 217 -8.82 8.20 8.23
C THR A 217 -8.24 9.44 8.92
N ASN A 218 -9.09 10.40 9.32
CA ASN A 218 -8.69 11.55 10.12
C ASN A 218 -9.68 11.76 11.27
N LYS A 219 -9.16 11.70 12.51
CA LYS A 219 -9.93 11.90 13.75
C LYS A 219 -9.55 13.17 14.52
N GLU A 220 -8.64 13.98 13.98
CA GLU A 220 -8.25 15.21 14.67
C GLU A 220 -9.37 16.22 14.65
N VAL A 221 -9.83 16.60 15.83
CA VAL A 221 -10.79 17.67 16.08
C VAL A 221 -10.05 18.76 16.86
N THR A 222 -9.81 19.90 16.23
CA THR A 222 -9.19 21.08 16.86
C THR A 222 -10.21 22.18 17.09
#